data_089baef999b04000475e0ffc53b6fad0
#
_entry.id   089baef999b04000475e0ffc53b6fad0
#
_cell.length_a   1.000
_cell.length_b   1.000
_cell.length_c   1.000
_cell.angle_alpha   90.00
_cell.angle_beta   90.00
_cell.angle_gamma   90.00
#
_symmetry.space_group_name_H-M   'P 1'
#
loop_
_entity.id
_entity.type
_entity.pdbx_description
1 polymer ?
#
loop_
_entity_poly.entity_id
_entity_poly.type
_entity_poly.pdbx_seq_one_letter_code
_entity_poly.pdbx_strand_id
1 'polypeptide(L)'
;LKAQGYDAVILAIGAGKPGTLKLEKGETVNALKFLRDFKANDGKLNIGKNVVVIGGGNTAMDTARAAKRTEGVEHVYLVYRRTKRYMPAAEDELLDVLEEGVEFKELLSPVSLDGGRLLCKKMKLGQMDASGRAGVTETADVVEVPADTVIVAVGEKIDTDFYTANQIAVDERGKAKVNDKTLETSVSGVYVAGDGARGAATIVEGIRDAQLAVK
;
A
#
# COMPACT_ATOMS: atom_id res chain seq x y z
N LEU A 1 8.22 -11.28 27.04
CA LEU A 1 7.39 -10.41 27.91
C LEU A 1 6.72 -11.22 29.00
N LYS A 2 6.01 -12.34 28.70
CA LYS A 2 5.40 -13.20 29.74
C LYS A 2 6.41 -13.68 30.79
N ALA A 3 7.59 -14.12 30.37
CA ALA A 3 8.68 -14.52 31.30
C ALA A 3 9.20 -13.37 32.17
N GLN A 4 8.81 -12.12 31.87
CA GLN A 4 9.13 -10.92 32.64
C GLN A 4 8.02 -10.48 33.60
N GLY A 5 6.95 -11.31 33.77
CA GLY A 5 5.88 -11.09 34.73
C GLY A 5 4.74 -10.20 34.23
N TYR A 6 4.61 -9.99 32.92
CA TYR A 6 3.44 -9.32 32.35
C TYR A 6 2.26 -10.28 32.23
N ASP A 7 1.09 -9.88 32.72
CA ASP A 7 -0.15 -10.67 32.70
C ASP A 7 -0.75 -10.74 31.29
N ALA A 8 -0.62 -9.64 30.52
CA ALA A 8 -1.13 -9.54 29.15
C ALA A 8 -0.15 -8.78 28.24
N VAL A 9 -0.20 -9.08 26.95
CA VAL A 9 0.59 -8.42 25.90
C VAL A 9 -0.33 -8.02 24.76
N ILE A 10 -0.37 -6.72 24.43
CA ILE A 10 -1.09 -6.23 23.27
C ILE A 10 -0.10 -5.93 22.14
N LEU A 11 -0.28 -6.61 21.01
CA LEU A 11 0.51 -6.40 19.79
C LEU A 11 -0.21 -5.40 18.88
N ALA A 12 0.32 -4.19 18.79
CA ALA A 12 -0.16 -3.12 17.92
C ALA A 12 0.89 -2.78 16.85
N ILE A 13 1.42 -3.81 16.17
CA ILE A 13 2.56 -3.72 15.26
C ILE A 13 2.20 -3.21 13.86
N GLY A 14 0.91 -3.01 13.57
CA GLY A 14 0.43 -2.52 12.30
C GLY A 14 0.63 -3.50 11.14
N ALA A 15 0.54 -2.98 9.90
CA ALA A 15 0.74 -3.69 8.64
C ALA A 15 1.87 -3.02 7.84
N GLY A 16 3.07 -2.95 8.42
CA GLY A 16 4.19 -2.17 7.88
C GLY A 16 5.04 -2.88 6.81
N LYS A 17 4.74 -4.14 6.45
CA LYS A 17 5.43 -4.79 5.32
C LYS A 17 4.89 -4.25 3.99
N PRO A 18 5.76 -3.74 3.10
CA PRO A 18 5.31 -3.21 1.82
C PRO A 18 4.73 -4.28 0.91
N GLY A 19 3.67 -3.94 0.21
CA GLY A 19 3.27 -4.67 -0.97
C GLY A 19 4.36 -4.60 -2.04
N THR A 20 4.56 -5.68 -2.77
CA THR A 20 5.59 -5.76 -3.81
C THR A 20 4.96 -5.87 -5.19
N LEU A 21 5.54 -5.17 -6.14
CA LEU A 21 5.32 -5.34 -7.57
C LEU A 21 6.68 -5.62 -8.19
N LYS A 22 6.80 -6.71 -8.92
CA LYS A 22 8.03 -7.06 -9.61
C LYS A 22 7.85 -6.76 -11.09
N LEU A 23 8.72 -5.92 -11.65
CA LEU A 23 8.83 -5.70 -13.07
C LEU A 23 9.65 -6.82 -13.72
N GLU A 24 9.41 -7.08 -15.01
CA GLU A 24 10.26 -8.01 -15.79
C GLU A 24 11.69 -7.46 -15.96
N LYS A 25 11.81 -6.12 -16.06
CA LYS A 25 13.09 -5.40 -16.13
C LYS A 25 12.98 -4.09 -15.36
N GLY A 26 14.07 -3.68 -14.72
CA GLY A 26 14.16 -2.46 -13.92
C GLY A 26 13.78 -2.67 -12.46
N GLU A 27 14.03 -1.65 -11.66
CA GLU A 27 13.80 -1.67 -10.23
C GLU A 27 12.69 -0.70 -9.84
N THR A 28 12.07 -0.96 -8.69
CA THR A 28 11.04 -0.09 -8.14
C THR A 28 11.41 0.35 -6.73
N VAL A 29 10.96 1.54 -6.36
CA VAL A 29 11.08 2.08 -5.00
C VAL A 29 9.78 1.80 -4.25
N ASN A 30 9.88 1.38 -3.00
CA ASN A 30 8.70 1.24 -2.15
C ASN A 30 8.19 2.60 -1.67
N ALA A 31 6.87 2.80 -1.68
CA ALA A 31 6.22 4.06 -1.29
C ALA A 31 6.52 4.48 0.17
N LEU A 32 6.45 3.55 1.13
CA LEU A 32 6.72 3.87 2.54
C LEU A 32 8.18 4.28 2.77
N LYS A 33 9.10 3.59 2.05
CA LYS A 33 10.51 4.00 2.08
C LYS A 33 10.68 5.39 1.48
N PHE A 34 10.09 5.64 0.32
CA PHE A 34 10.15 6.95 -0.35
C PHE A 34 9.60 8.07 0.57
N LEU A 35 8.42 7.90 1.14
CA LEU A 35 7.79 8.89 2.03
C LEU A 35 8.64 9.20 3.26
N ARG A 36 9.27 8.18 3.85
CA ARG A 36 10.21 8.36 4.96
C ARG A 36 11.44 9.14 4.53
N ASP A 37 12.05 8.77 3.40
CA ASP A 37 13.24 9.42 2.87
C ASP A 37 12.91 10.87 2.46
N PHE A 38 11.74 11.13 1.87
CA PHE A 38 11.23 12.47 1.54
C PHE A 38 11.16 13.35 2.79
N LYS A 39 10.54 12.85 3.86
CA LYS A 39 10.44 13.58 5.12
C LYS A 39 11.81 13.81 5.77
N ALA A 40 12.69 12.81 5.76
CA ALA A 40 14.01 12.90 6.38
C ALA A 40 14.96 13.88 5.67
N ASN A 41 14.73 14.13 4.37
CA ASN A 41 15.58 15.00 3.54
C ASN A 41 14.87 16.28 3.08
N ASP A 42 13.77 16.66 3.69
CA ASP A 42 13.01 17.87 3.34
C ASP A 42 12.66 17.96 1.83
N GLY A 43 12.30 16.82 1.24
CA GLY A 43 11.97 16.73 -0.18
C GLY A 43 13.16 16.77 -1.15
N LYS A 44 14.38 16.80 -0.65
CA LYS A 44 15.59 16.84 -1.48
C LYS A 44 16.07 15.42 -1.80
N LEU A 45 15.44 14.82 -2.78
CA LEU A 45 15.77 13.48 -3.26
C LEU A 45 16.09 13.51 -4.75
N ASN A 46 17.08 12.74 -5.17
CA ASN A 46 17.37 12.57 -6.58
C ASN A 46 16.56 11.39 -7.15
N ILE A 47 15.38 11.68 -7.67
CA ILE A 47 14.45 10.67 -8.26
C ILE A 47 14.16 10.95 -9.75
N GLY A 48 14.93 11.86 -10.37
CA GLY A 48 14.76 12.24 -11.77
C GLY A 48 13.60 13.22 -11.99
N LYS A 49 13.29 13.50 -13.24
CA LYS A 49 12.28 14.48 -13.65
C LYS A 49 10.89 13.87 -13.81
N ASN A 50 10.82 12.60 -14.22
CA ASN A 50 9.61 11.87 -14.53
C ASN A 50 9.42 10.74 -13.50
N VAL A 51 8.43 10.87 -12.65
CA VAL A 51 8.16 9.90 -11.58
C VAL A 51 6.83 9.22 -11.85
N VAL A 52 6.83 7.90 -11.81
CA VAL A 52 5.59 7.11 -11.90
C VAL A 52 5.28 6.52 -10.53
N VAL A 53 4.06 6.76 -10.04
CA VAL A 53 3.53 6.15 -8.83
C VAL A 53 2.49 5.09 -9.22
N ILE A 54 2.68 3.86 -8.76
CA ILE A 54 1.79 2.72 -9.04
C ILE A 54 0.91 2.47 -7.83
N GLY A 55 -0.39 2.68 -7.97
CA GLY A 55 -1.35 2.39 -6.89
C GLY A 55 -2.64 3.18 -7.00
N GLY A 56 -3.56 2.93 -6.07
CA GLY A 56 -4.88 3.58 -6.05
C GLY A 56 -5.46 3.77 -4.65
N GLY A 57 -4.66 3.57 -3.60
CA GLY A 57 -5.03 3.84 -2.20
C GLY A 57 -4.46 5.17 -1.71
N ASN A 58 -4.81 5.57 -0.48
CA ASN A 58 -4.35 6.84 0.11
C ASN A 58 -2.82 6.95 0.13
N THR A 59 -2.10 5.85 0.40
CA THR A 59 -0.63 5.84 0.32
C THR A 59 -0.11 6.22 -1.07
N ALA A 60 -0.84 5.87 -2.15
CA ALA A 60 -0.46 6.28 -3.51
C ALA A 60 -0.72 7.78 -3.73
N MET A 61 -1.79 8.33 -3.15
CA MET A 61 -2.09 9.77 -3.18
C MET A 61 -1.00 10.57 -2.47
N ASP A 62 -0.67 10.21 -1.23
CA ASP A 62 0.42 10.83 -0.46
C ASP A 62 1.76 10.75 -1.20
N THR A 63 2.05 9.58 -1.81
CA THR A 63 3.28 9.35 -2.57
C THR A 63 3.35 10.24 -3.80
N ALA A 64 2.26 10.39 -4.55
CA ALA A 64 2.21 11.21 -5.75
C ALA A 64 2.39 12.70 -5.42
N ARG A 65 1.75 13.18 -4.35
CA ARG A 65 1.90 14.56 -3.87
C ARG A 65 3.31 14.83 -3.34
N ALA A 66 3.90 13.91 -2.58
CA ALA A 66 5.28 14.01 -2.12
C ALA A 66 6.25 14.01 -3.30
N ALA A 67 6.06 13.13 -4.30
CA ALA A 67 6.88 13.11 -5.50
C ALA A 67 6.79 14.44 -6.27
N LYS A 68 5.58 15.02 -6.40
CA LYS A 68 5.38 16.31 -7.07
C LYS A 68 6.10 17.48 -6.37
N ARG A 69 6.26 17.38 -5.06
CA ARG A 69 6.95 18.37 -4.22
C ARG A 69 8.45 18.11 -4.07
N THR A 70 8.95 17.02 -4.66
CA THR A 70 10.39 16.70 -4.65
C THR A 70 11.13 17.63 -5.60
N GLU A 71 12.23 18.19 -5.13
CA GLU A 71 13.05 19.11 -5.91
C GLU A 71 13.54 18.46 -7.22
N GLY A 72 13.37 19.16 -8.35
CA GLY A 72 13.79 18.69 -9.68
C GLY A 72 12.80 17.78 -10.40
N VAL A 73 11.69 17.37 -9.77
CA VAL A 73 10.63 16.60 -10.43
C VAL A 73 9.75 17.55 -11.27
N GLU A 74 9.59 17.23 -12.54
CA GLU A 74 8.78 17.98 -13.47
C GLU A 74 7.39 17.34 -13.68
N HIS A 75 7.37 16.01 -13.87
CA HIS A 75 6.17 15.24 -14.17
C HIS A 75 5.97 14.09 -13.19
N VAL A 76 4.75 13.95 -12.72
CA VAL A 76 4.33 12.79 -11.89
C VAL A 76 3.12 12.14 -12.55
N TYR A 77 3.21 10.83 -12.76
CA TYR A 77 2.15 10.01 -13.34
C TYR A 77 1.65 9.03 -12.27
N LEU A 78 0.35 9.09 -11.97
CA LEU A 78 -0.31 8.12 -11.11
C LEU A 78 -0.93 7.02 -11.99
N VAL A 79 -0.37 5.82 -11.94
CA VAL A 79 -0.78 4.68 -12.76
C VAL A 79 -1.63 3.72 -11.93
N TYR A 80 -2.82 3.41 -12.44
CA TYR A 80 -3.75 2.50 -11.79
C TYR A 80 -4.34 1.49 -12.77
N ARG A 81 -4.41 0.21 -12.36
CA ARG A 81 -4.87 -0.89 -13.24
C ARG A 81 -6.39 -0.97 -13.48
N ARG A 82 -7.18 -0.18 -12.71
CA ARG A 82 -8.63 -0.03 -12.88
C ARG A 82 -8.96 1.42 -13.22
N THR A 83 -10.25 1.75 -13.27
CA THR A 83 -10.70 3.14 -13.36
C THR A 83 -10.79 3.78 -11.98
N LYS A 84 -10.85 5.11 -11.94
CA LYS A 84 -11.02 5.90 -10.70
C LYS A 84 -12.20 5.40 -9.82
N ARG A 85 -13.28 4.92 -10.45
CA ARG A 85 -14.45 4.38 -9.75
C ARG A 85 -14.12 3.26 -8.75
N TYR A 86 -13.05 2.50 -9.00
CA TYR A 86 -12.66 1.33 -8.18
C TYR A 86 -11.42 1.61 -7.32
N MET A 87 -11.06 2.88 -7.18
CA MET A 87 -9.95 3.26 -6.30
C MET A 87 -10.38 3.11 -4.84
N PRO A 88 -9.53 2.54 -3.98
CA PRO A 88 -9.77 2.52 -2.54
C PRO A 88 -9.46 3.86 -1.85
N ALA A 89 -8.77 4.79 -2.52
CA ALA A 89 -8.55 6.13 -2.01
C ALA A 89 -9.87 6.91 -1.95
N ALA A 90 -9.97 7.86 -1.00
CA ALA A 90 -11.07 8.78 -0.94
C ALA A 90 -11.08 9.70 -2.18
N GLU A 91 -12.27 10.11 -2.62
CA GLU A 91 -12.41 10.88 -3.87
C GLU A 91 -11.76 12.27 -3.76
N ASP A 92 -11.87 12.91 -2.61
CA ASP A 92 -11.21 14.19 -2.29
C ASP A 92 -9.68 14.08 -2.37
N GLU A 93 -9.09 13.01 -1.87
CA GLU A 93 -7.65 12.77 -1.99
C GLU A 93 -7.18 12.68 -3.45
N LEU A 94 -7.97 12.04 -4.31
CA LEU A 94 -7.67 12.01 -5.74
C LEU A 94 -7.81 13.39 -6.39
N LEU A 95 -8.82 14.17 -6.00
CA LEU A 95 -9.01 15.53 -6.52
C LEU A 95 -7.81 16.42 -6.19
N ASP A 96 -7.36 16.40 -4.93
CA ASP A 96 -6.16 17.13 -4.49
C ASP A 96 -4.91 16.75 -5.33
N VAL A 97 -4.72 15.47 -5.59
CA VAL A 97 -3.60 14.97 -6.43
C VAL A 97 -3.66 15.55 -7.83
N LEU A 98 -4.86 15.60 -8.44
CA LEU A 98 -5.05 16.14 -9.80
C LEU A 98 -4.87 17.66 -9.83
N GLU A 99 -5.35 18.40 -8.81
CA GLU A 99 -5.18 19.84 -8.69
C GLU A 99 -3.71 20.24 -8.52
N GLU A 100 -2.89 19.40 -7.90
CA GLU A 100 -1.45 19.59 -7.81
C GLU A 100 -0.71 19.28 -9.12
N GLY A 101 -1.42 18.92 -10.20
CA GLY A 101 -0.86 18.70 -11.53
C GLY A 101 -0.20 17.32 -11.73
N VAL A 102 -0.65 16.31 -10.97
CA VAL A 102 -0.31 14.90 -11.23
C VAL A 102 -1.20 14.35 -12.35
N GLU A 103 -0.61 13.65 -13.30
CA GLU A 103 -1.34 13.04 -14.40
C GLU A 103 -1.85 11.65 -14.03
N PHE A 104 -3.16 11.45 -14.01
CA PHE A 104 -3.77 10.15 -13.74
C PHE A 104 -3.87 9.31 -15.01
N LYS A 105 -3.33 8.10 -14.96
CA LYS A 105 -3.33 7.10 -16.03
C LYS A 105 -4.05 5.84 -15.55
N GLU A 106 -5.31 5.70 -15.91
CA GLU A 106 -6.11 4.53 -15.55
C GLU A 106 -5.98 3.40 -16.58
N LEU A 107 -6.39 2.20 -16.17
CA LEU A 107 -6.37 0.98 -16.99
C LEU A 107 -4.98 0.64 -17.53
N LEU A 108 -3.95 0.85 -16.71
CA LEU A 108 -2.57 0.50 -17.03
C LEU A 108 -1.96 -0.41 -15.96
N SER A 109 -1.26 -1.45 -16.40
CA SER A 109 -0.48 -2.37 -15.55
C SER A 109 0.99 -2.32 -15.96
N PRO A 110 1.91 -1.98 -15.06
CA PRO A 110 3.33 -1.87 -15.39
C PRO A 110 3.95 -3.23 -15.66
N VAL A 111 4.85 -3.30 -16.63
CA VAL A 111 5.54 -4.51 -17.07
C VAL A 111 7.04 -4.40 -16.88
N SER A 112 7.66 -3.38 -17.47
CA SER A 112 9.11 -3.20 -17.40
C SER A 112 9.50 -1.73 -17.44
N LEU A 113 10.62 -1.40 -16.80
CA LEU A 113 11.25 -0.08 -16.83
C LEU A 113 12.58 -0.20 -17.56
N ASP A 114 12.72 0.51 -18.67
CA ASP A 114 13.93 0.53 -19.48
C ASP A 114 14.12 1.87 -20.18
N GLY A 115 15.36 2.37 -20.23
CA GLY A 115 15.73 3.58 -20.96
C GLY A 115 14.91 4.82 -20.59
N GLY A 116 14.51 4.98 -19.32
CA GLY A 116 13.69 6.12 -18.87
C GLY A 116 12.21 6.01 -19.27
N ARG A 117 11.71 4.82 -19.55
CA ARG A 117 10.32 4.55 -19.93
C ARG A 117 9.76 3.35 -19.20
N LEU A 118 8.58 3.52 -18.63
CA LEU A 118 7.79 2.43 -18.07
C LEU A 118 6.85 1.89 -19.15
N LEU A 119 7.05 0.63 -19.51
CA LEU A 119 6.16 -0.10 -20.40
C LEU A 119 4.98 -0.62 -19.59
N CYS A 120 3.76 -0.30 -20.01
CA CYS A 120 2.52 -0.74 -19.37
C CYS A 120 1.62 -1.46 -20.36
N LYS A 121 0.99 -2.55 -19.94
CA LYS A 121 -0.13 -3.14 -20.68
C LYS A 121 -1.41 -2.38 -20.39
N LYS A 122 -2.23 -2.16 -21.43
CA LYS A 122 -3.59 -1.69 -21.21
C LYS A 122 -4.43 -2.78 -20.59
N MET A 123 -5.30 -2.39 -19.67
CA MET A 123 -6.20 -3.26 -18.96
C MET A 123 -7.64 -3.08 -19.46
N LYS A 124 -8.41 -4.15 -19.39
CA LYS A 124 -9.86 -4.15 -19.62
C LYS A 124 -10.55 -4.59 -18.34
N LEU A 125 -11.63 -3.87 -17.98
CA LEU A 125 -12.46 -4.26 -16.84
C LEU A 125 -13.22 -5.56 -17.19
N GLY A 126 -13.22 -6.49 -16.25
CA GLY A 126 -13.93 -7.75 -16.30
C GLY A 126 -15.15 -7.74 -15.38
N GLN A 127 -15.63 -8.94 -15.02
CA GLN A 127 -16.75 -9.11 -14.08
C GLN A 127 -16.37 -8.62 -12.68
N MET A 128 -17.36 -8.19 -11.92
CA MET A 128 -17.20 -7.82 -10.51
C MET A 128 -16.89 -9.04 -9.65
N ASP A 129 -15.94 -8.89 -8.75
CA ASP A 129 -15.68 -9.87 -7.70
C ASP A 129 -16.66 -9.71 -6.51
N ALA A 130 -16.59 -10.63 -5.55
CA ALA A 130 -17.43 -10.60 -4.35
C ALA A 130 -17.22 -9.34 -3.47
N SER A 131 -16.15 -8.57 -3.67
CA SER A 131 -15.89 -7.31 -2.99
C SER A 131 -16.49 -6.09 -3.71
N GLY A 132 -17.20 -6.29 -4.83
CA GLY A 132 -17.76 -5.22 -5.65
C GLY A 132 -16.75 -4.50 -6.54
N ARG A 133 -15.54 -5.06 -6.70
CA ARG A 133 -14.50 -4.50 -7.60
C ARG A 133 -14.51 -5.24 -8.92
N ALA A 134 -14.41 -4.49 -10.02
CA ALA A 134 -14.24 -5.11 -11.33
C ALA A 134 -12.91 -5.87 -11.41
N GLY A 135 -12.94 -7.10 -11.85
CA GLY A 135 -11.76 -7.83 -12.29
C GLY A 135 -11.05 -7.05 -13.40
N VAL A 136 -9.79 -7.38 -13.67
CA VAL A 136 -9.05 -6.77 -14.79
C VAL A 136 -8.32 -7.85 -15.56
N THR A 137 -8.31 -7.70 -16.89
CA THR A 137 -7.55 -8.56 -17.82
C THR A 137 -6.63 -7.69 -18.66
N GLU A 138 -5.46 -8.22 -18.97
CA GLU A 138 -4.52 -7.56 -19.88
C GLU A 138 -5.04 -7.63 -21.32
N THR A 139 -4.81 -6.57 -22.07
CA THR A 139 -4.99 -6.55 -23.52
C THR A 139 -3.64 -6.74 -24.22
N ALA A 140 -3.66 -6.84 -25.55
CA ALA A 140 -2.43 -6.86 -26.34
C ALA A 140 -1.77 -5.47 -26.47
N ASP A 141 -2.50 -4.41 -26.14
CA ASP A 141 -2.02 -3.04 -26.28
C ASP A 141 -1.02 -2.68 -25.20
N VAL A 142 0.01 -1.97 -25.62
CA VAL A 142 1.09 -1.49 -24.76
C VAL A 142 1.17 0.03 -24.84
N VAL A 143 1.46 0.67 -23.72
CA VAL A 143 1.64 2.12 -23.59
C VAL A 143 2.95 2.38 -22.88
N GLU A 144 3.72 3.35 -23.37
CA GLU A 144 4.91 3.84 -22.71
C GLU A 144 4.59 5.09 -21.87
N VAL A 145 5.11 5.14 -20.65
CA VAL A 145 5.02 6.31 -19.76
C VAL A 145 6.45 6.75 -19.43
N PRO A 146 6.82 8.02 -19.60
CA PRO A 146 8.14 8.51 -19.19
C PRO A 146 8.36 8.22 -17.69
N ALA A 147 9.50 7.65 -17.33
CA ALA A 147 9.78 7.26 -15.95
C ALA A 147 11.28 7.17 -15.68
N ASP A 148 11.80 8.06 -14.89
CA ASP A 148 13.15 7.95 -14.31
C ASP A 148 13.10 7.12 -13.04
N THR A 149 12.02 7.25 -12.26
CA THR A 149 11.78 6.47 -11.03
C THR A 149 10.34 5.93 -11.02
N VAL A 150 10.21 4.66 -10.62
CA VAL A 150 8.90 4.02 -10.40
C VAL A 150 8.74 3.71 -8.92
N ILE A 151 7.71 4.30 -8.30
CA ILE A 151 7.39 4.12 -6.88
C ILE A 151 6.13 3.25 -6.75
N VAL A 152 6.21 2.19 -5.96
CA VAL A 152 5.13 1.21 -5.82
C VAL A 152 4.38 1.40 -4.51
N ALA A 153 3.08 1.70 -4.61
CA ALA A 153 2.13 1.89 -3.52
C ALA A 153 0.94 0.90 -3.65
N VAL A 154 1.24 -0.40 -3.79
CA VAL A 154 0.23 -1.46 -4.04
C VAL A 154 -0.27 -2.13 -2.77
N GLY A 155 -0.31 -1.41 -1.70
CA GLY A 155 -0.81 -1.83 -0.40
C GLY A 155 0.30 -2.26 0.57
N GLU A 156 -0.14 -2.54 1.77
CA GLU A 156 0.68 -2.91 2.91
C GLU A 156 0.27 -4.31 3.38
N LYS A 157 1.20 -5.03 3.98
CA LYS A 157 1.00 -6.39 4.45
C LYS A 157 1.34 -6.48 5.94
N ILE A 158 0.65 -7.37 6.60
CA ILE A 158 0.96 -7.76 7.96
C ILE A 158 2.25 -8.59 7.98
N ASP A 159 3.02 -8.46 9.05
CA ASP A 159 4.19 -9.31 9.29
C ASP A 159 3.79 -10.69 9.81
N THR A 160 3.41 -11.58 8.89
CA THR A 160 3.01 -12.96 9.20
C THR A 160 4.15 -13.74 9.87
N ASP A 161 5.42 -13.49 9.47
CA ASP A 161 6.58 -14.20 10.03
C ASP A 161 6.75 -13.88 11.51
N PHE A 162 6.45 -12.64 11.92
CA PHE A 162 6.44 -12.26 13.33
C PHE A 162 5.44 -13.08 14.13
N TYR A 163 4.23 -13.28 13.61
CA TYR A 163 3.21 -14.07 14.31
C TYR A 163 3.60 -15.54 14.40
N THR A 164 4.03 -16.14 13.32
CA THR A 164 4.41 -17.57 13.31
C THR A 164 5.63 -17.84 14.19
N ALA A 165 6.62 -16.96 14.21
CA ALA A 165 7.78 -17.06 15.10
C ALA A 165 7.41 -16.98 16.60
N ASN A 166 6.28 -16.32 16.92
CA ASN A 166 5.75 -16.22 18.28
C ASN A 166 4.60 -17.19 18.55
N GLN A 167 4.43 -18.24 17.74
CA GLN A 167 3.43 -19.30 17.90
C GLN A 167 1.97 -18.80 17.85
N ILE A 168 1.73 -17.63 17.27
CA ILE A 168 0.40 -17.08 17.05
C ILE A 168 -0.15 -17.68 15.76
N ALA A 169 -1.31 -18.34 15.85
CA ALA A 169 -1.97 -18.92 14.68
C ALA A 169 -2.42 -17.82 13.70
N VAL A 170 -2.26 -18.09 12.41
CA VAL A 170 -2.65 -17.17 11.34
C VAL A 170 -3.71 -17.81 10.42
N ASP A 171 -4.49 -16.97 9.75
CA ASP A 171 -5.43 -17.38 8.71
C ASP A 171 -4.73 -17.59 7.36
N GLU A 172 -5.48 -17.97 6.34
CA GLU A 172 -4.99 -18.19 4.96
C GLU A 172 -4.41 -16.90 4.32
N ARG A 173 -4.74 -15.73 4.87
CA ARG A 173 -4.25 -14.43 4.42
C ARG A 173 -3.06 -13.91 5.23
N GLY A 174 -2.58 -14.72 6.19
CA GLY A 174 -1.45 -14.38 7.06
C GLY A 174 -1.80 -13.44 8.22
N LYS A 175 -3.08 -13.20 8.51
CA LYS A 175 -3.52 -12.40 9.66
C LYS A 175 -3.57 -13.26 10.91
N ALA A 176 -3.29 -12.67 12.07
CA ALA A 176 -3.47 -13.37 13.34
C ALA A 176 -4.93 -13.81 13.50
N LYS A 177 -5.14 -15.08 13.85
CA LYS A 177 -6.45 -15.58 14.28
C LYS A 177 -6.73 -15.05 15.68
N VAL A 178 -7.78 -14.25 15.82
CA VAL A 178 -8.17 -13.63 17.08
C VAL A 178 -9.64 -13.93 17.40
N ASN A 179 -9.97 -13.85 18.65
CA ASN A 179 -11.36 -13.86 19.10
C ASN A 179 -12.02 -12.51 18.71
N ASP A 180 -13.16 -12.55 18.04
CA ASP A 180 -13.83 -11.33 17.51
C ASP A 180 -14.30 -10.36 18.61
N LYS A 181 -14.44 -10.83 19.87
CA LYS A 181 -14.93 -10.01 20.99
C LYS A 181 -13.81 -9.45 21.86
N THR A 182 -12.70 -10.16 21.98
CA THR A 182 -11.60 -9.81 22.90
C THR A 182 -10.30 -9.48 22.18
N LEU A 183 -10.18 -9.83 20.89
CA LEU A 183 -8.95 -9.78 20.10
C LEU A 183 -7.80 -10.63 20.66
N GLU A 184 -8.09 -11.57 21.57
CA GLU A 184 -7.13 -12.54 22.07
C GLU A 184 -6.75 -13.53 20.96
N THR A 185 -5.47 -13.83 20.87
CA THR A 185 -4.90 -14.75 19.87
C THR A 185 -5.04 -16.21 20.33
N SER A 186 -4.46 -17.13 19.55
CA SER A 186 -4.28 -18.53 19.97
C SER A 186 -3.35 -18.72 21.17
N VAL A 187 -2.60 -17.68 21.56
CA VAL A 187 -1.71 -17.66 22.72
C VAL A 187 -2.40 -16.88 23.85
N SER A 188 -2.79 -17.57 24.91
CA SER A 188 -3.52 -16.98 26.05
C SER A 188 -2.79 -15.76 26.61
N GLY A 189 -3.54 -14.65 26.85
CA GLY A 189 -3.04 -13.36 27.33
C GLY A 189 -2.23 -12.59 26.28
N VAL A 190 -2.28 -12.97 24.99
CA VAL A 190 -1.71 -12.21 23.89
C VAL A 190 -2.82 -11.75 22.97
N TYR A 191 -2.90 -10.44 22.76
CA TYR A 191 -3.93 -9.76 21.97
C TYR A 191 -3.30 -9.08 20.76
N VAL A 192 -4.02 -8.98 19.64
CA VAL A 192 -3.57 -8.23 18.45
C VAL A 192 -4.63 -7.21 18.10
N ALA A 193 -4.25 -5.94 18.00
CA ALA A 193 -5.15 -4.83 17.73
C ALA A 193 -4.71 -3.99 16.51
N GLY A 194 -5.66 -3.26 15.91
CA GLY A 194 -5.43 -2.38 14.77
C GLY A 194 -5.06 -3.13 13.48
N ASP A 195 -4.28 -2.51 12.62
CA ASP A 195 -3.93 -3.06 11.30
C ASP A 195 -3.20 -4.41 11.37
N GLY A 196 -2.54 -4.71 12.48
CA GLY A 196 -1.94 -6.03 12.72
C GLY A 196 -2.97 -7.17 12.74
N ALA A 197 -4.18 -6.92 13.23
CA ALA A 197 -5.26 -7.92 13.28
C ALA A 197 -6.01 -8.03 11.95
N ARG A 198 -6.32 -6.90 11.31
CA ARG A 198 -7.27 -6.84 10.18
C ARG A 198 -6.66 -6.48 8.82
N GLY A 199 -5.43 -5.96 8.78
CA GLY A 199 -4.82 -5.28 7.64
C GLY A 199 -5.04 -3.78 7.71
N ALA A 200 -4.46 -3.03 6.78
CA ALA A 200 -4.54 -1.58 6.72
C ALA A 200 -6.01 -1.09 6.74
N ALA A 201 -6.32 -0.21 7.68
CA ALA A 201 -7.66 0.28 7.98
C ALA A 201 -7.61 1.73 8.50
N THR A 202 -8.70 2.18 9.13
CA THR A 202 -8.81 3.54 9.66
C THR A 202 -8.35 3.66 11.12
N ILE A 203 -7.99 4.88 11.53
CA ILE A 203 -7.64 5.19 12.93
C ILE A 203 -8.80 4.84 13.86
N VAL A 204 -10.06 5.10 13.45
CA VAL A 204 -11.26 4.81 14.24
C VAL A 204 -11.38 3.31 14.55
N GLU A 205 -11.08 2.47 13.56
CA GLU A 205 -11.08 1.00 13.75
C GLU A 205 -9.96 0.56 14.69
N GLY A 206 -8.78 1.18 14.59
CA GLY A 206 -7.68 0.93 15.53
C GLY A 206 -8.04 1.31 16.96
N ILE A 207 -8.73 2.44 17.19
CA ILE A 207 -9.23 2.85 18.51
C ILE A 207 -10.26 1.84 19.05
N ARG A 208 -11.20 1.40 18.22
CA ARG A 208 -12.17 0.37 18.58
C ARG A 208 -11.50 -0.93 19.02
N ASP A 209 -10.49 -1.37 18.29
CA ASP A 209 -9.75 -2.59 18.60
C ASP A 209 -9.00 -2.47 19.92
N ALA A 210 -8.37 -1.32 20.18
CA ALA A 210 -7.73 -1.07 21.46
C ALA A 210 -8.72 -1.16 22.62
N GLN A 211 -9.93 -0.60 22.46
CA GLN A 211 -10.99 -0.69 23.47
C GLN A 211 -11.51 -2.12 23.69
N LEU A 212 -11.49 -2.96 22.66
CA LEU A 212 -11.88 -4.37 22.80
C LEU A 212 -10.79 -5.19 23.52
N ALA A 213 -9.53 -4.93 23.21
CA ALA A 213 -8.39 -5.69 23.75
C ALA A 213 -8.13 -5.41 25.24
N VAL A 214 -8.64 -4.29 25.82
CA VAL A 214 -8.43 -3.92 27.23
C VAL A 214 -9.63 -4.22 28.13
N LYS A 215 -10.71 -4.78 27.60
CA LYS A 215 -11.89 -5.23 28.36
C LYS A 215 -11.70 -6.66 28.85
#